data_78b99337c67ced7a3907bd24bb3df583
#
_entry.id   78b99337c67ced7a3907bd24bb3df583
#
_cell.length_a   1.000
_cell.length_b   1.000
_cell.length_c   1.000
_cell.angle_alpha   90.00
_cell.angle_beta   90.00
_cell.angle_gamma   90.00
#
_symmetry.space_group_name_H-M   'P 1'
#
loop_
_entity.id
_entity.type
_entity.pdbx_description
1 polymer ?
#
loop_
_entity_poly.entity_id
_entity_poly.type
_entity_poly.pdbx_seq_one_letter_code
_entity_poly.pdbx_strand_id
1 'polypeptide(L)'
;MEEYEVDCLVVLGGDGTSRAVAKSINKTPIISISTGTNNVYPEMLESTVVGMAAAFVASQKFGLNNIYHRDKRIEIFKDGALVDIALVDSVISKNLFVGAKAIWDVEDMEKIIVTRAHPGTIGFSSLVGCRKIIEIEDDFGAVIDLTENKYKIIAPIAAGTIEKIHMGDTKIINLNEEYKFTSKEKGVIALDGEREISFKKGETFIFKITREGPIRVNIKSALELAQAQGFFNI
;
A
#
# COMPACT_ATOMS: atom_id res chain seq x y z
N MET A 1 1.13 2.55 21.11
CA MET A 1 2.30 1.64 20.97
C MET A 1 3.60 2.41 20.98
N GLU A 2 3.73 3.52 20.29
CA GLU A 2 4.93 4.38 20.43
C GLU A 2 5.12 4.90 21.86
N GLU A 3 4.04 5.11 22.61
CA GLU A 3 4.07 5.47 24.04
C GLU A 3 4.75 4.41 24.94
N TYR A 4 4.81 3.15 24.47
CA TYR A 4 5.44 2.04 25.20
C TYR A 4 6.88 1.78 24.74
N GLU A 5 7.47 2.64 23.93
CA GLU A 5 8.84 2.54 23.41
C GLU A 5 9.17 1.16 22.82
N VAL A 6 8.25 0.64 22.00
CA VAL A 6 8.41 -0.67 21.36
C VAL A 6 9.46 -0.56 20.24
N ASP A 7 10.49 -1.41 20.28
CA ASP A 7 11.60 -1.38 19.33
C ASP A 7 11.26 -1.93 17.94
N CYS A 8 10.30 -2.87 17.86
CA CYS A 8 9.81 -3.46 16.62
C CYS A 8 8.39 -3.97 16.78
N LEU A 9 7.56 -3.79 15.77
CA LEU A 9 6.18 -4.26 15.75
C LEU A 9 5.99 -5.32 14.67
N VAL A 10 5.55 -6.51 15.05
CA VAL A 10 5.14 -7.55 14.10
C VAL A 10 3.64 -7.46 13.88
N VAL A 11 3.24 -7.20 12.64
CA VAL A 11 1.84 -7.02 12.22
C VAL A 11 1.38 -8.25 11.46
N LEU A 12 0.39 -8.96 12.00
CA LEU A 12 -0.24 -10.14 11.38
C LEU A 12 -1.57 -9.72 10.76
N GLY A 13 -1.68 -9.75 9.43
CA GLY A 13 -2.92 -9.36 8.77
C GLY A 13 -2.79 -9.10 7.28
N GLY A 14 -3.72 -8.32 6.75
CA GLY A 14 -3.74 -7.86 5.36
C GLY A 14 -3.32 -6.40 5.21
N ASP A 15 -3.58 -5.86 4.01
CA ASP A 15 -3.26 -4.47 3.65
C ASP A 15 -3.96 -3.48 4.58
N GLY A 16 -5.26 -3.68 4.88
CA GLY A 16 -6.01 -2.82 5.79
C GLY A 16 -5.51 -2.86 7.23
N THR A 17 -5.07 -4.03 7.74
CA THR A 17 -4.45 -4.13 9.06
C THR A 17 -3.15 -3.34 9.11
N SER A 18 -2.30 -3.50 8.10
CA SER A 18 -1.03 -2.77 7.98
C SER A 18 -1.27 -1.26 7.90
N ARG A 19 -2.30 -0.82 7.15
CA ARG A 19 -2.71 0.59 7.08
C ARG A 19 -3.19 1.12 8.43
N ALA A 20 -4.03 0.37 9.15
CA ALA A 20 -4.51 0.79 10.47
C ALA A 20 -3.35 1.00 11.46
N VAL A 21 -2.33 0.14 11.43
CA VAL A 21 -1.10 0.30 12.21
C VAL A 21 -0.32 1.52 11.74
N ALA A 22 -0.15 1.69 10.42
CA ALA A 22 0.58 2.81 9.84
C ALA A 22 0.01 4.19 10.21
N LYS A 23 -1.29 4.29 10.48
CA LYS A 23 -1.95 5.52 10.97
C LYS A 23 -1.56 5.89 12.41
N SER A 24 -1.04 4.94 13.17
CA SER A 24 -0.81 5.08 14.62
C SER A 24 0.67 5.05 15.00
N ILE A 25 1.57 4.86 14.04
CA ILE A 25 3.02 4.78 14.25
C ILE A 25 3.76 5.73 13.32
N ASN A 26 4.92 6.20 13.76
CA ASN A 26 5.79 7.03 12.94
C ASN A 26 7.27 6.56 12.96
N LYS A 27 7.76 6.16 14.12
CA LYS A 27 9.18 5.81 14.35
C LYS A 27 9.42 4.34 14.57
N THR A 28 8.43 3.61 15.10
CA THR A 28 8.57 2.18 15.38
C THR A 28 8.66 1.38 14.08
N PRO A 29 9.73 0.61 13.85
CA PRO A 29 9.83 -0.26 12.68
C PRO A 29 8.81 -1.38 12.72
N ILE A 30 8.31 -1.77 11.54
CA ILE A 30 7.34 -2.86 11.42
C ILE A 30 7.85 -4.01 10.55
N ILE A 31 7.36 -5.20 10.86
CA ILE A 31 7.41 -6.38 9.99
C ILE A 31 5.96 -6.81 9.76
N SER A 32 5.46 -6.70 8.52
CA SER A 32 4.10 -7.07 8.17
C SER A 32 4.06 -8.46 7.55
N ILE A 33 3.34 -9.39 8.21
CA ILE A 33 3.16 -10.77 7.77
C ILE A 33 1.75 -10.92 7.19
N SER A 34 1.67 -11.40 5.96
CA SER A 34 0.41 -11.72 5.30
C SER A 34 -0.22 -12.97 5.92
N THR A 35 -1.48 -12.84 6.32
CA THR A 35 -2.31 -13.97 6.78
C THR A 35 -3.35 -14.39 5.74
N GLY A 36 -3.29 -13.84 4.54
CA GLY A 36 -4.20 -14.11 3.44
C GLY A 36 -3.49 -14.14 2.09
N THR A 37 -4.23 -14.48 1.05
CA THR A 37 -3.69 -14.65 -0.31
C THR A 37 -3.85 -13.43 -1.22
N ASN A 38 -4.61 -12.41 -0.78
CA ASN A 38 -4.97 -11.24 -1.58
C ASN A 38 -4.31 -9.94 -1.06
N ASN A 39 -3.13 -10.06 -0.46
CA ASN A 39 -2.43 -8.93 0.10
C ASN A 39 -1.25 -8.52 -0.79
N VAL A 40 -0.95 -7.23 -0.81
CA VAL A 40 0.13 -6.62 -1.58
C VAL A 40 1.19 -5.98 -0.68
N TYR A 41 0.77 -5.42 0.46
CA TYR A 41 1.67 -4.75 1.38
C TYR A 41 2.42 -5.74 2.30
N PRO A 42 1.75 -6.61 3.09
CA PRO A 42 2.43 -7.59 3.92
C PRO A 42 2.99 -8.74 3.07
N GLU A 43 4.08 -9.32 3.50
CA GLU A 43 4.75 -10.42 2.83
C GLU A 43 4.36 -11.78 3.43
N MET A 44 4.35 -12.84 2.60
CA MET A 44 4.19 -14.21 3.10
C MET A 44 5.54 -14.67 3.65
N LEU A 45 5.66 -14.68 4.96
CA LEU A 45 6.90 -14.96 5.69
C LEU A 45 6.69 -16.10 6.71
N GLU A 46 7.73 -16.87 6.94
CA GLU A 46 7.72 -17.87 8.00
C GLU A 46 7.92 -17.18 9.37
N SER A 47 7.05 -17.47 10.34
CA SER A 47 6.94 -16.74 11.60
C SER A 47 8.16 -16.87 12.51
N THR A 48 8.89 -18.02 12.48
CA THR A 48 10.12 -18.21 13.24
C THR A 48 11.24 -17.29 12.74
N VAL A 49 11.36 -17.17 11.41
CA VAL A 49 12.32 -16.28 10.75
C VAL A 49 12.01 -14.82 11.09
N VAL A 50 10.73 -14.44 11.08
CA VAL A 50 10.28 -13.11 11.51
C VAL A 50 10.62 -12.86 12.97
N GLY A 51 10.38 -13.84 13.85
CA GLY A 51 10.72 -13.73 15.29
C GLY A 51 12.20 -13.49 15.51
N MET A 52 13.07 -14.18 14.77
CA MET A 52 14.52 -13.98 14.82
C MET A 52 14.93 -12.58 14.37
N ALA A 53 14.35 -12.08 13.27
CA ALA A 53 14.62 -10.73 12.78
C ALA A 53 14.12 -9.66 13.79
N ALA A 54 12.91 -9.82 14.31
CA ALA A 54 12.35 -8.92 15.33
C ALA A 54 13.18 -8.90 16.62
N ALA A 55 13.64 -10.06 17.09
CA ALA A 55 14.52 -10.16 18.25
C ALA A 55 15.86 -9.46 18.02
N PHE A 56 16.44 -9.62 16.81
CA PHE A 56 17.66 -8.91 16.45
C PHE A 56 17.42 -7.40 16.42
N VAL A 57 16.35 -6.93 15.79
CA VAL A 57 15.97 -5.51 15.75
C VAL A 57 15.77 -4.96 17.16
N ALA A 58 15.07 -5.67 18.04
CA ALA A 58 14.81 -5.25 19.43
C ALA A 58 16.06 -5.30 20.32
N SER A 59 17.01 -6.18 20.05
CA SER A 59 18.25 -6.30 20.85
C SER A 59 19.23 -5.15 20.65
N GLN A 60 18.91 -4.20 19.85
CA GLN A 60 19.74 -3.22 19.21
C GLN A 60 20.58 -2.36 20.13
N LYS A 61 21.84 -2.61 20.05
CA LYS A 61 22.89 -1.73 20.57
C LYS A 61 23.70 -1.06 19.44
N PHE A 62 23.35 -1.28 18.17
CA PHE A 62 24.16 -0.90 17.01
C PHE A 62 23.36 -0.22 15.92
N GLY A 63 23.93 0.79 15.26
CA GLY A 63 23.29 1.52 14.17
C GLY A 63 22.91 0.62 13.00
N LEU A 64 21.63 0.64 12.62
CA LEU A 64 21.01 -0.28 11.67
C LEU A 64 20.57 0.36 10.36
N ASN A 65 21.29 1.33 9.90
CA ASN A 65 20.85 2.18 8.79
C ASN A 65 20.49 1.42 7.49
N ASN A 66 21.00 0.20 7.31
CA ASN A 66 20.82 -0.55 6.05
C ASN A 66 19.72 -1.61 6.07
N ILE A 67 19.03 -1.80 7.18
CA ILE A 67 17.96 -2.81 7.30
C ILE A 67 16.57 -2.20 7.31
N TYR A 68 16.47 -0.89 7.27
CA TYR A 68 15.21 -0.16 7.29
C TYR A 68 14.93 0.50 5.95
N HIS A 69 13.66 0.47 5.57
CA HIS A 69 13.13 1.19 4.43
C HIS A 69 11.88 1.97 4.86
N ARG A 70 11.87 3.27 4.57
CA ARG A 70 10.66 4.08 4.76
C ARG A 70 9.75 3.89 3.56
N ASP A 71 8.58 3.31 3.75
CA ASP A 71 7.64 3.03 2.68
C ASP A 71 6.98 4.29 2.12
N LYS A 72 6.51 4.18 0.89
CA LYS A 72 5.58 5.15 0.32
C LYS A 72 4.19 4.98 0.93
N ARG A 73 3.42 6.07 0.96
CA ARG A 73 1.98 6.07 1.20
C ARG A 73 1.29 7.08 0.30
N ILE A 74 0.02 6.86 0.03
CA ILE A 74 -0.88 7.85 -0.54
C ILE A 74 -1.47 8.64 0.61
N GLU A 75 -1.38 9.95 0.57
CA GLU A 75 -2.07 10.87 1.48
C GLU A 75 -3.25 11.47 0.76
N ILE A 76 -4.44 11.42 1.37
CA ILE A 76 -5.67 11.95 0.82
C ILE A 76 -6.08 13.19 1.62
N PHE A 77 -6.16 14.31 0.93
CA PHE A 77 -6.56 15.59 1.53
C PHE A 77 -7.91 16.02 1.01
N LYS A 78 -8.70 16.60 1.90
CA LYS A 78 -9.96 17.32 1.60
C LYS A 78 -9.97 18.63 2.36
N ASP A 79 -10.28 19.72 1.69
CA ASP A 79 -10.34 21.07 2.28
C ASP A 79 -9.05 21.45 3.06
N GLY A 80 -7.90 21.02 2.57
CA GLY A 80 -6.59 21.26 3.17
C GLY A 80 -6.22 20.33 4.35
N ALA A 81 -7.14 19.49 4.82
CA ALA A 81 -6.89 18.55 5.90
C ALA A 81 -6.59 17.13 5.36
N LEU A 82 -5.63 16.44 5.98
CA LEU A 82 -5.39 15.02 5.73
C LEU A 82 -6.56 14.21 6.30
N VAL A 83 -7.31 13.53 5.43
CA VAL A 83 -8.50 12.77 5.83
C VAL A 83 -8.22 11.28 5.99
N ASP A 84 -7.32 10.71 5.19
CA ASP A 84 -6.86 9.33 5.34
C ASP A 84 -5.56 9.06 4.57
N ILE A 85 -5.05 7.83 4.68
CA ILE A 85 -3.88 7.34 3.95
C ILE A 85 -4.18 5.97 3.33
N ALA A 86 -3.42 5.58 2.30
CA ALA A 86 -3.34 4.22 1.80
C ALA A 86 -1.87 3.80 1.62
N LEU A 87 -1.56 2.51 1.77
CA LEU A 87 -0.20 1.98 1.63
C LEU A 87 0.07 1.43 0.24
N VAL A 88 -0.95 0.89 -0.42
CA VAL A 88 -0.86 0.25 -1.74
C VAL A 88 -1.63 1.03 -2.78
N ASP A 89 -2.95 1.12 -2.63
CA ASP A 89 -3.81 1.73 -3.62
C ASP A 89 -4.98 2.54 -3.02
N SER A 90 -5.47 3.45 -3.85
CA SER A 90 -6.69 4.20 -3.63
C SER A 90 -7.53 4.14 -4.89
N VAL A 91 -8.76 3.65 -4.78
CA VAL A 91 -9.69 3.47 -5.89
C VAL A 91 -10.86 4.43 -5.77
N ILE A 92 -11.09 5.22 -6.81
CA ILE A 92 -12.24 6.11 -6.92
C ILE A 92 -13.34 5.39 -7.71
N SER A 93 -14.51 5.20 -7.09
CA SER A 93 -15.63 4.47 -7.67
C SER A 93 -16.94 5.24 -7.51
N LYS A 94 -17.86 5.04 -8.46
CA LYS A 94 -19.23 5.56 -8.44
C LYS A 94 -20.16 4.70 -7.60
N ASN A 95 -19.81 3.45 -7.37
CA ASN A 95 -20.63 2.52 -6.61
C ASN A 95 -20.51 2.79 -5.12
N LEU A 96 -21.66 2.93 -4.44
CA LEU A 96 -21.76 3.21 -3.00
C LEU A 96 -21.89 1.94 -2.15
N PHE A 97 -21.94 0.76 -2.75
CA PHE A 97 -22.15 -0.48 -2.01
C PHE A 97 -20.87 -0.98 -1.36
N VAL A 98 -20.90 -0.92 -0.04
CA VAL A 98 -19.88 -1.40 0.89
C VAL A 98 -20.37 -2.70 1.50
N GLY A 99 -19.69 -3.77 1.25
CA GLY A 99 -19.93 -5.02 1.95
C GLY A 99 -18.66 -5.87 1.99
N ALA A 100 -18.51 -6.69 3.01
CA ALA A 100 -17.38 -7.60 3.21
C ALA A 100 -17.14 -8.60 2.04
N LYS A 101 -17.90 -8.49 0.97
CA LYS A 101 -17.79 -9.21 -0.30
C LYS A 101 -17.94 -8.25 -1.47
N ALA A 102 -17.27 -7.10 -1.44
CA ALA A 102 -17.26 -6.20 -2.59
C ALA A 102 -16.60 -6.92 -3.78
N ILE A 103 -17.42 -7.54 -4.61
CA ILE A 103 -17.06 -7.82 -5.99
C ILE A 103 -17.05 -6.42 -6.62
N TRP A 104 -15.88 -5.85 -6.74
CA TRP A 104 -15.68 -4.57 -7.40
C TRP A 104 -16.04 -4.75 -8.87
N ASP A 105 -17.13 -4.15 -9.30
CA ASP A 105 -17.39 -4.05 -10.72
C ASP A 105 -16.43 -3.00 -11.29
N VAL A 106 -15.54 -3.43 -12.17
CA VAL A 106 -14.54 -2.55 -12.79
C VAL A 106 -15.21 -1.42 -13.58
N GLU A 107 -16.43 -1.63 -14.07
CA GLU A 107 -17.20 -0.63 -14.81
C GLU A 107 -17.62 0.57 -13.93
N ASP A 108 -17.70 0.39 -12.63
CA ASP A 108 -18.00 1.45 -11.66
C ASP A 108 -16.77 2.25 -11.24
N MET A 109 -15.57 1.78 -11.56
CA MET A 109 -14.34 2.46 -11.16
C MET A 109 -13.99 3.58 -12.13
N GLU A 110 -13.53 4.68 -11.58
CA GLU A 110 -13.09 5.84 -12.33
C GLU A 110 -11.57 5.91 -12.44
N LYS A 111 -10.89 5.78 -11.29
CA LYS A 111 -9.44 5.94 -11.21
C LYS A 111 -8.84 5.03 -10.17
N ILE A 112 -7.60 4.63 -10.40
CA ILE A 112 -6.78 3.92 -9.43
C ILE A 112 -5.49 4.69 -9.26
N ILE A 113 -5.11 5.00 -8.02
CA ILE A 113 -3.85 5.61 -7.63
C ILE A 113 -3.07 4.57 -6.84
N VAL A 114 -1.78 4.36 -7.17
CA VAL A 114 -0.94 3.34 -6.53
C VAL A 114 0.39 3.89 -6.07
N THR A 115 0.91 3.35 -4.96
CA THR A 115 2.29 3.57 -4.50
C THR A 115 3.26 2.58 -5.14
N ARG A 116 2.79 1.35 -5.42
CA ARG A 116 3.54 0.23 -6.00
C ARG A 116 2.65 -0.55 -6.95
N ALA A 117 3.24 -1.17 -7.95
CA ALA A 117 2.50 -1.93 -8.94
C ALA A 117 3.39 -2.99 -9.60
N HIS A 118 2.96 -4.25 -9.60
CA HIS A 118 3.70 -5.33 -10.23
C HIS A 118 2.70 -6.36 -10.81
N PRO A 119 2.93 -6.92 -12.01
CA PRO A 119 2.03 -7.91 -12.61
C PRO A 119 1.97 -9.24 -11.83
N GLY A 120 2.92 -9.48 -10.94
CA GLY A 120 2.94 -10.65 -10.03
C GLY A 120 2.17 -10.44 -8.72
N THR A 121 1.53 -9.29 -8.53
CA THR A 121 0.62 -9.04 -7.40
C THR A 121 -0.81 -9.35 -7.80
N ILE A 122 -1.75 -9.20 -6.87
CA ILE A 122 -3.18 -9.36 -7.10
C ILE A 122 -3.91 -8.05 -6.81
N GLY A 123 -5.11 -7.87 -7.35
CA GLY A 123 -5.93 -6.67 -7.12
C GLY A 123 -5.56 -5.50 -8.05
N PHE A 124 -5.90 -4.29 -7.63
CA PHE A 124 -5.78 -3.10 -8.48
C PHE A 124 -4.34 -2.67 -8.76
N SER A 125 -3.41 -2.96 -7.85
CA SER A 125 -1.98 -2.73 -8.08
C SER A 125 -1.44 -3.59 -9.23
N SER A 126 -1.96 -4.82 -9.41
CA SER A 126 -1.59 -5.67 -10.54
C SER A 126 -2.06 -5.10 -11.88
N LEU A 127 -3.25 -4.48 -11.90
CA LEU A 127 -3.79 -3.83 -13.09
C LEU A 127 -2.85 -2.74 -13.60
N VAL A 128 -2.37 -1.88 -12.69
CA VAL A 128 -1.35 -0.88 -13.03
C VAL A 128 -0.03 -1.57 -13.42
N GLY A 129 0.37 -2.60 -12.66
CA GLY A 129 1.60 -3.37 -12.88
C GLY A 129 1.70 -4.02 -14.26
N CYS A 130 0.59 -4.46 -14.83
CA CYS A 130 0.53 -4.98 -16.21
C CYS A 130 0.86 -3.91 -17.28
N ARG A 131 0.88 -2.63 -16.92
CA ARG A 131 1.27 -1.51 -17.81
C ARG A 131 2.60 -0.89 -17.40
N LYS A 132 2.83 -0.70 -16.11
CA LYS A 132 4.02 -0.05 -15.57
C LYS A 132 4.36 -0.69 -14.22
N ILE A 133 5.52 -1.30 -14.14
CA ILE A 133 6.08 -1.75 -12.86
C ILE A 133 6.51 -0.53 -12.06
N ILE A 134 6.17 -0.53 -10.78
CA ILE A 134 6.54 0.51 -9.80
C ILE A 134 7.01 -0.22 -8.54
N GLU A 135 8.30 -0.15 -8.30
CA GLU A 135 8.92 -0.80 -7.15
C GLU A 135 8.75 0.03 -5.88
N ILE A 136 9.02 -0.59 -4.75
CA ILE A 136 8.93 0.11 -3.45
C ILE A 136 10.00 1.19 -3.31
N GLU A 137 11.14 1.02 -3.96
CA GLU A 137 12.29 1.92 -3.98
C GLU A 137 12.08 3.13 -4.89
N ASP A 138 11.22 3.03 -5.89
CA ASP A 138 10.95 4.13 -6.82
C ASP A 138 10.39 5.36 -6.10
N ASP A 139 10.85 6.55 -6.46
CA ASP A 139 10.40 7.83 -5.89
C ASP A 139 9.17 8.41 -6.62
N PHE A 140 8.30 7.54 -7.07
CA PHE A 140 7.03 7.88 -7.70
C PHE A 140 5.98 6.79 -7.45
N GLY A 141 4.75 7.10 -7.79
CA GLY A 141 3.67 6.17 -8.00
C GLY A 141 2.94 6.51 -9.29
N ALA A 142 1.71 6.06 -9.44
CA ALA A 142 0.94 6.33 -10.65
C ALA A 142 -0.55 6.46 -10.40
N VAL A 143 -1.24 7.11 -11.35
CA VAL A 143 -2.68 7.06 -11.51
C VAL A 143 -3.04 6.56 -12.89
N ILE A 144 -4.08 5.75 -12.97
CA ILE A 144 -4.72 5.35 -14.23
C ILE A 144 -6.19 5.82 -14.24
N ASP A 145 -6.67 6.11 -15.44
CA ASP A 145 -8.06 6.44 -15.70
C ASP A 145 -8.76 5.23 -16.33
N LEU A 146 -9.79 4.70 -15.68
CA LEU A 146 -10.57 3.56 -16.17
C LEU A 146 -11.79 4.00 -17.01
N THR A 147 -12.04 5.29 -17.11
CA THR A 147 -13.11 5.83 -17.98
C THR A 147 -12.68 5.93 -19.45
N GLU A 148 -11.39 5.73 -19.73
CA GLU A 148 -10.81 5.75 -21.07
C GLU A 148 -10.64 4.34 -21.64
N ASN A 149 -10.81 4.19 -22.95
CA ASN A 149 -10.70 2.91 -23.66
C ASN A 149 -9.46 2.86 -24.59
N LYS A 150 -8.32 3.37 -24.09
CA LYS A 150 -7.10 3.45 -24.91
C LYS A 150 -6.37 2.11 -25.01
N TYR A 151 -6.34 1.35 -23.92
CA TYR A 151 -5.71 0.04 -23.84
C TYR A 151 -6.68 -0.98 -23.29
N LYS A 152 -6.54 -2.23 -23.74
CA LYS A 152 -7.22 -3.39 -23.18
C LYS A 152 -6.17 -4.34 -22.62
N ILE A 153 -6.22 -4.60 -21.32
CA ILE A 153 -5.27 -5.45 -20.63
C ILE A 153 -5.98 -6.61 -19.94
N ILE A 154 -5.20 -7.60 -19.59
CA ILE A 154 -5.62 -8.76 -18.78
C ILE A 154 -4.87 -8.68 -17.46
N ALA A 155 -5.58 -8.70 -16.33
CA ALA A 155 -4.97 -8.62 -15.01
C ALA A 155 -5.67 -9.53 -13.99
N PRO A 156 -4.94 -10.08 -13.01
CA PRO A 156 -5.50 -10.85 -11.88
C PRO A 156 -6.04 -9.89 -10.81
N ILE A 157 -7.35 -9.62 -10.84
CA ILE A 157 -7.99 -8.67 -9.91
C ILE A 157 -8.41 -9.29 -8.58
N ALA A 158 -8.58 -10.59 -8.54
CA ALA A 158 -8.87 -11.35 -7.31
C ALA A 158 -8.39 -12.79 -7.47
N ALA A 159 -8.28 -13.52 -6.35
CA ALA A 159 -7.88 -14.93 -6.38
C ALA A 159 -8.81 -15.75 -7.29
N GLY A 160 -8.23 -16.40 -8.30
CA GLY A 160 -8.96 -17.18 -9.31
C GLY A 160 -9.69 -16.33 -10.36
N THR A 161 -9.58 -15.00 -10.32
CA THR A 161 -10.31 -14.10 -11.22
C THR A 161 -9.35 -13.28 -12.08
N ILE A 162 -9.45 -13.46 -13.39
CA ILE A 162 -8.69 -12.68 -14.39
C ILE A 162 -9.71 -11.89 -15.20
N GLU A 163 -9.51 -10.57 -15.27
CA GLU A 163 -10.41 -9.68 -15.99
C GLU A 163 -9.74 -9.01 -17.19
N LYS A 164 -10.55 -8.69 -18.21
CA LYS A 164 -10.16 -7.89 -19.37
C LYS A 164 -10.67 -6.47 -19.16
N ILE A 165 -9.78 -5.56 -18.88
CA ILE A 165 -10.10 -4.21 -18.43
C ILE A 165 -9.62 -3.19 -19.47
N HIS A 166 -10.47 -2.23 -19.77
CA HIS A 166 -10.11 -1.05 -20.54
C HIS A 166 -9.57 0.04 -19.62
N MET A 167 -8.54 0.75 -20.07
CA MET A 167 -7.91 1.81 -19.28
C MET A 167 -7.23 2.85 -20.17
N GLY A 168 -7.05 4.03 -19.66
CA GLY A 168 -6.27 5.12 -20.25
C GLY A 168 -4.76 4.99 -20.03
N ASP A 169 -4.06 6.11 -20.22
CA ASP A 169 -2.63 6.18 -19.97
C ASP A 169 -2.31 6.07 -18.47
N THR A 170 -1.16 5.48 -18.18
CA THR A 170 -0.58 5.52 -16.84
C THR A 170 0.15 6.84 -16.65
N LYS A 171 -0.38 7.71 -15.80
CA LYS A 171 0.26 8.97 -15.43
C LYS A 171 1.13 8.75 -14.19
N ILE A 172 2.40 9.06 -14.28
CA ILE A 172 3.32 9.07 -13.14
C ILE A 172 2.98 10.25 -12.22
N ILE A 173 3.06 10.01 -10.91
CA ILE A 173 2.96 11.01 -9.86
C ILE A 173 4.24 10.92 -9.05
N ASN A 174 5.09 11.94 -9.11
CA ASN A 174 6.33 12.01 -8.35
C ASN A 174 6.05 12.22 -6.85
N LEU A 175 7.04 11.93 -6.00
CA LEU A 175 6.90 12.20 -4.56
C LEU A 175 6.54 13.66 -4.32
N ASN A 176 5.55 13.87 -3.45
CA ASN A 176 4.98 15.17 -3.07
C ASN A 176 4.26 15.94 -4.19
N GLU A 177 4.15 15.36 -5.40
CA GLU A 177 3.32 15.92 -6.45
C GLU A 177 1.83 15.76 -6.10
N GLU A 178 1.06 16.82 -6.32
CA GLU A 178 -0.38 16.83 -6.07
C GLU A 178 -1.15 16.31 -7.28
N TYR A 179 -1.95 15.28 -7.06
CA TYR A 179 -2.95 14.85 -8.01
C TYR A 179 -4.33 15.29 -7.52
N LYS A 180 -4.95 16.22 -8.25
CA LYS A 180 -6.28 16.76 -7.92
C LYS A 180 -7.36 15.98 -8.62
N PHE A 181 -8.35 15.52 -7.87
CA PHE A 181 -9.58 14.91 -8.36
C PHE A 181 -10.77 15.74 -7.89
N THR A 182 -11.64 16.13 -8.84
CA THR A 182 -12.93 16.77 -8.53
C THR A 182 -14.04 15.87 -9.05
N SER A 183 -14.92 15.46 -8.14
CA SER A 183 -15.98 14.49 -8.44
C SER A 183 -17.05 15.08 -9.38
N LYS A 184 -17.44 14.34 -10.40
CA LYS A 184 -18.53 14.68 -11.31
C LYS A 184 -19.89 14.23 -10.81
N GLU A 185 -19.91 13.23 -9.95
CA GLU A 185 -21.10 12.63 -9.32
C GLU A 185 -20.76 12.15 -7.90
N LYS A 186 -21.72 11.58 -7.18
CA LYS A 186 -21.48 10.96 -5.88
C LYS A 186 -20.68 9.64 -6.04
N GLY A 187 -19.88 9.28 -5.04
CA GLY A 187 -19.12 8.05 -5.08
C GLY A 187 -18.36 7.81 -3.78
N VAL A 188 -17.36 6.92 -3.88
CA VAL A 188 -16.51 6.52 -2.75
C VAL A 188 -15.06 6.46 -3.18
N ILE A 189 -14.16 6.68 -2.24
CA ILE A 189 -12.74 6.39 -2.35
C ILE A 189 -12.47 5.20 -1.44
N ALA A 190 -12.08 4.07 -2.02
CA ALA A 190 -11.64 2.90 -1.28
C ALA A 190 -10.13 2.95 -1.09
N LEU A 191 -9.63 2.40 0.01
CA LEU A 191 -8.25 2.49 0.46
C LEU A 191 -7.76 1.10 0.86
N ASP A 192 -6.75 0.58 0.16
CA ASP A 192 -6.19 -0.75 0.39
C ASP A 192 -7.30 -1.84 0.46
N GLY A 193 -8.33 -1.69 -0.37
CA GLY A 193 -9.46 -2.59 -0.49
C GLY A 193 -10.48 -2.61 0.66
N GLU A 194 -10.28 -1.83 1.76
CA GLU A 194 -11.11 -2.01 2.97
C GLU A 194 -11.83 -0.76 3.48
N ARG A 195 -11.38 0.44 3.15
CA ARG A 195 -11.97 1.68 3.70
C ARG A 195 -12.47 2.58 2.61
N GLU A 196 -13.49 3.36 2.98
CA GLU A 196 -14.19 4.23 2.06
C GLU A 196 -14.41 5.62 2.62
N ILE A 197 -14.11 6.59 1.79
CA ILE A 197 -14.45 7.99 2.01
C ILE A 197 -15.57 8.30 1.03
N SER A 198 -16.80 8.43 1.52
CA SER A 198 -17.94 8.84 0.68
C SER A 198 -17.80 10.30 0.27
N PHE A 199 -18.14 10.59 -0.98
CA PHE A 199 -18.12 11.95 -1.49
C PHE A 199 -19.38 12.30 -2.30
N LYS A 200 -19.67 13.60 -2.38
CA LYS A 200 -20.75 14.18 -3.18
C LYS A 200 -20.18 14.79 -4.47
N LYS A 201 -21.06 15.04 -5.42
CA LYS A 201 -20.72 15.78 -6.64
C LYS A 201 -20.13 17.16 -6.30
N GLY A 202 -19.05 17.51 -6.97
CA GLY A 202 -18.34 18.78 -6.82
C GLY A 202 -17.30 18.81 -5.71
N GLU A 203 -17.19 17.76 -4.88
CA GLU A 203 -16.15 17.69 -3.87
C GLU A 203 -14.78 17.44 -4.52
N THR A 204 -13.75 18.06 -3.94
CA THR A 204 -12.38 17.98 -4.44
C THR A 204 -11.49 17.30 -3.43
N PHE A 205 -10.70 16.37 -3.91
CA PHE A 205 -9.67 15.67 -3.16
C PHE A 205 -8.30 15.88 -3.80
N ILE A 206 -7.27 15.94 -2.97
CA ILE A 206 -5.88 15.97 -3.41
C ILE A 206 -5.21 14.69 -2.90
N PHE A 207 -4.55 13.99 -3.81
CA PHE A 207 -3.75 12.81 -3.51
C PHE A 207 -2.28 13.16 -3.66
N LYS A 208 -1.47 12.76 -2.68
CA LYS A 208 -0.01 12.89 -2.74
C LYS A 208 0.60 11.53 -2.44
N ILE A 209 1.66 11.19 -3.16
CA ILE A 209 2.51 10.06 -2.81
C ILE A 209 3.69 10.61 -2.04
N THR A 210 3.89 10.12 -0.82
CA THR A 210 4.96 10.56 0.07
C THR A 210 5.78 9.38 0.58
N ARG A 211 6.99 9.64 1.10
CA ARG A 211 7.80 8.67 1.86
C ARG A 211 7.55 8.77 3.36
N GLU A 212 6.30 9.04 3.75
CA GLU A 212 5.85 9.14 5.14
C GLU A 212 5.07 7.90 5.60
N GLY A 213 5.23 6.79 4.89
CA GLY A 213 4.71 5.48 5.29
C GLY A 213 5.49 4.88 6.47
N PRO A 214 5.17 3.66 6.91
CA PRO A 214 5.88 2.98 7.98
C PRO A 214 7.35 2.73 7.66
N ILE A 215 8.17 2.63 8.69
CA ILE A 215 9.53 2.11 8.59
C ILE A 215 9.43 0.59 8.55
N ARG A 216 9.76 -0.03 7.42
CA ARG A 216 9.75 -1.48 7.28
C ARG A 216 11.13 -2.06 7.50
N VAL A 217 11.17 -3.19 8.21
CA VAL A 217 12.40 -4.00 8.35
C VAL A 217 12.57 -4.88 7.13
N ASN A 218 13.74 -4.81 6.50
CA ASN A 218 14.17 -5.81 5.53
C ASN A 218 14.71 -7.02 6.29
N ILE A 219 13.91 -8.09 6.35
CA ILE A 219 14.22 -9.29 7.15
C ILE A 219 15.50 -9.95 6.68
N LYS A 220 15.70 -10.06 5.36
CA LYS A 220 16.91 -10.67 4.80
C LYS A 220 18.16 -9.91 5.25
N SER A 221 18.18 -8.60 5.03
CA SER A 221 19.31 -7.76 5.44
C SER A 221 19.50 -7.73 6.95
N ALA A 222 18.42 -7.79 7.74
CA ALA A 222 18.48 -7.86 9.20
C ALA A 222 19.17 -9.14 9.67
N LEU A 223 18.82 -10.30 9.10
CA LEU A 223 19.40 -11.59 9.47
C LEU A 223 20.83 -11.75 8.95
N GLU A 224 21.15 -11.21 7.77
CA GLU A 224 22.53 -11.15 7.26
C GLU A 224 23.43 -10.32 8.20
N LEU A 225 22.93 -9.17 8.65
CA LEU A 225 23.63 -8.33 9.61
C LEU A 225 23.75 -9.02 10.99
N ALA A 226 22.70 -9.70 11.45
CA ALA A 226 22.71 -10.48 12.69
C ALA A 226 23.80 -11.58 12.65
N GLN A 227 23.92 -12.28 11.52
CA GLN A 227 24.95 -13.29 11.30
C GLN A 227 26.35 -12.67 11.36
N ALA A 228 26.57 -11.57 10.64
CA ALA A 228 27.86 -10.89 10.59
C ALA A 228 28.32 -10.36 11.97
N GLN A 229 27.37 -10.02 12.86
CA GLN A 229 27.63 -9.55 14.22
C GLN A 229 27.71 -10.68 15.25
N GLY A 230 27.58 -11.96 14.83
CA GLY A 230 27.64 -13.10 15.73
C GLY A 230 26.41 -13.24 16.66
N PHE A 231 25.27 -12.64 16.29
CA PHE A 231 24.04 -12.72 17.09
C PHE A 231 23.55 -14.14 17.33
N PHE A 232 23.88 -15.08 16.43
CA PHE A 232 23.51 -16.49 16.55
C PHE A 232 24.57 -17.36 17.24
N ASN A 233 25.68 -16.79 17.66
CA ASN A 233 26.71 -17.53 18.39
C ASN A 233 26.32 -17.62 19.89
N ILE A 234 26.31 -18.83 20.44
CA ILE A 234 25.98 -19.12 21.85
C ILE A 234 27.27 -19.42 22.60
#